data_0ffdd7cd05276a55d855d20a858039bc
#
_entry.id   0ffdd7cd05276a55d855d20a858039bc
#
_cell.length_a   1.000
_cell.length_b   1.000
_cell.length_c   1.000
_cell.angle_alpha   90.00
_cell.angle_beta   90.00
_cell.angle_gamma   90.00
#
_symmetry.space_group_name_H-M   'P 1'
#
loop_
_entity.id
_entity.type
_entity.pdbx_description
1 polymer ?
#
loop_
_entity_poly.entity_id
_entity_poly.type
_entity_poly.pdbx_seq_one_letter_code
_entity_poly.pdbx_strand_id
1 'polypeptide(L)'
;MTHYKIHPIVLGTKVFDKGMMTYQHHYGREFVIPIYAWYLEGGDQTILVDTGEMSPIQSPERESAIGGKIYTFEEGLARWGLTPDAIDVVIHTHLHNDHCENDYKCRNALIYAHAQELAHIHDPHPLDFRYLEDYIEDVEENGQLRIVSEDREVLPGIRLMHTPVHTEGGLSVIVDTAE
;
A
#
# COMPACT_ATOMS: atom_id res chain seq x y z
N MET A 1 -21.59 -14.89 -2.98
CA MET A 1 -20.15 -14.55 -3.08
C MET A 1 -20.03 -13.05 -2.93
N THR A 2 -19.10 -12.57 -2.15
CA THR A 2 -18.84 -11.13 -2.01
C THR A 2 -18.00 -10.68 -3.19
N HIS A 3 -18.41 -9.58 -3.83
CA HIS A 3 -17.70 -8.97 -4.95
C HIS A 3 -17.34 -7.54 -4.60
N TYR A 4 -16.18 -7.10 -5.08
CA TYR A 4 -15.64 -5.78 -4.79
C TYR A 4 -15.45 -4.97 -6.07
N LYS A 5 -15.49 -3.64 -5.91
CA LYS A 5 -14.95 -2.69 -6.89
C LYS A 5 -13.63 -2.15 -6.35
N ILE A 6 -12.64 -2.05 -7.23
CA ILE A 6 -11.29 -1.60 -6.88
C ILE A 6 -11.13 -0.15 -7.32
N HIS A 7 -10.87 0.74 -6.35
CA HIS A 7 -10.71 2.18 -6.58
C HIS A 7 -9.27 2.60 -6.30
N PRO A 8 -8.49 3.01 -7.32
CA PRO A 8 -7.14 3.53 -7.12
C PRO A 8 -7.17 4.94 -6.51
N ILE A 9 -6.28 5.17 -5.54
CA ILE A 9 -6.03 6.45 -4.91
C ILE A 9 -4.54 6.74 -5.04
N VAL A 10 -4.15 7.81 -5.74
CA VAL A 10 -2.74 8.20 -5.83
C VAL A 10 -2.38 9.00 -4.57
N LEU A 11 -1.55 8.41 -3.72
CA LEU A 11 -1.12 8.97 -2.43
C LEU A 11 0.38 9.30 -2.41
N GLY A 12 0.98 9.50 -3.55
CA GLY A 12 2.36 9.88 -3.68
C GLY A 12 2.90 9.70 -5.09
N THR A 13 4.13 10.15 -5.30
CA THR A 13 4.87 9.91 -6.54
C THR A 13 6.37 9.86 -6.27
N LYS A 14 7.05 8.96 -6.95
CA LYS A 14 8.52 8.92 -7.00
C LYS A 14 9.01 9.29 -8.40
N VAL A 15 10.16 9.95 -8.47
CA VAL A 15 10.82 10.27 -9.74
C VAL A 15 12.08 9.43 -9.84
N PHE A 16 12.18 8.63 -10.88
CA PHE A 16 13.32 7.75 -11.13
C PHE A 16 13.90 7.97 -12.52
N ASP A 17 15.17 7.59 -12.69
CA ASP A 17 15.70 7.28 -14.02
C ASP A 17 14.99 6.04 -14.56
N LYS A 18 14.35 6.16 -15.71
CA LYS A 18 13.60 5.06 -16.32
C LYS A 18 14.47 3.82 -16.59
N GLY A 19 15.77 4.03 -16.80
CA GLY A 19 16.75 2.95 -16.98
C GLY A 19 16.87 2.02 -15.78
N MET A 20 16.54 2.50 -14.57
CA MET A 20 16.49 1.66 -13.36
C MET A 20 15.33 0.64 -13.38
N MET A 21 14.30 0.91 -14.16
CA MET A 21 13.07 0.12 -14.22
C MET A 21 12.94 -0.69 -15.51
N THR A 22 13.72 -0.35 -16.52
CA THR A 22 13.68 -1.04 -17.82
C THR A 22 15.07 -1.57 -18.14
N TYR A 23 15.20 -2.91 -18.23
CA TYR A 23 16.46 -3.54 -18.48
C TYR A 23 17.17 -2.97 -19.72
N GLN A 24 18.33 -2.31 -19.52
CA GLN A 24 19.19 -1.71 -20.54
C GLN A 24 18.55 -0.68 -21.50
N HIS A 25 17.39 -0.09 -21.11
CA HIS A 25 16.71 0.90 -21.93
C HIS A 25 16.40 2.19 -21.17
N HIS A 26 16.38 3.30 -21.89
CA HIS A 26 15.90 4.61 -21.41
C HIS A 26 16.71 5.25 -20.28
N TYR A 27 18.01 4.97 -20.18
CA TYR A 27 18.91 5.66 -19.24
C TYR A 27 18.91 7.18 -19.45
N GLY A 28 18.98 7.96 -18.36
CA GLY A 28 18.94 9.42 -18.37
C GLY A 28 17.56 10.01 -18.65
N ARG A 29 16.50 9.19 -18.71
CA ARG A 29 15.14 9.66 -18.90
C ARG A 29 14.37 9.61 -17.58
N GLU A 30 13.90 10.77 -17.11
CA GLU A 30 13.01 10.82 -15.94
C GLU A 30 11.70 10.09 -16.19
N PHE A 31 11.22 9.42 -15.14
CA PHE A 31 9.94 8.73 -15.12
C PHE A 31 9.26 8.93 -13.77
N VAL A 32 8.04 9.44 -13.77
CA VAL A 32 7.23 9.64 -12.57
C VAL A 32 6.36 8.42 -12.35
N ILE A 33 6.50 7.79 -11.18
CA ILE A 33 5.73 6.62 -10.77
C ILE A 33 4.72 7.04 -9.73
N PRO A 34 3.43 6.76 -9.91
CA PRO A 34 2.44 6.95 -8.87
C PRO A 34 2.57 5.91 -7.77
N ILE A 35 2.39 6.33 -6.52
CA ILE A 35 2.23 5.48 -5.36
C ILE A 35 0.74 5.37 -5.08
N TYR A 36 0.24 4.14 -5.00
CA TYR A 36 -1.19 3.87 -4.85
C TYR A 36 -1.52 3.31 -3.47
N ALA A 37 -2.68 3.71 -2.95
CA ALA A 37 -3.52 2.86 -2.14
C ALA A 37 -4.75 2.45 -2.97
N TRP A 38 -5.39 1.35 -2.59
CA TRP A 38 -6.56 0.84 -3.30
C TRP A 38 -7.70 0.66 -2.32
N TYR A 39 -8.79 1.41 -2.51
CA TYR A 39 -10.02 1.19 -1.76
C TYR A 39 -10.83 0.07 -2.42
N LEU A 40 -11.20 -0.94 -1.62
CA LEU A 40 -12.03 -2.05 -2.05
C LEU A 40 -13.46 -1.80 -1.56
N GLU A 41 -14.33 -1.32 -2.46
CA GLU A 41 -15.74 -1.08 -2.18
C GLU A 41 -16.54 -2.38 -2.31
N GLY A 42 -17.11 -2.88 -1.22
CA GLY A 42 -17.94 -4.09 -1.19
C GLY A 42 -17.82 -4.82 0.15
N GLY A 43 -18.72 -5.78 0.38
CA GLY A 43 -18.78 -6.50 1.66
C GLY A 43 -19.23 -5.63 2.83
N ASP A 44 -18.95 -6.12 4.05
CA ASP A 44 -19.39 -5.48 5.30
C ASP A 44 -18.29 -4.63 5.96
N GLN A 45 -17.07 -4.64 5.40
CA GLN A 45 -15.90 -3.95 5.94
C GLN A 45 -15.33 -2.96 4.94
N THR A 46 -14.78 -1.86 5.44
CA THR A 46 -14.03 -0.86 4.66
C THR A 46 -12.57 -1.28 4.57
N ILE A 47 -12.11 -1.59 3.36
CA ILE A 47 -10.81 -2.22 3.15
C ILE A 47 -9.92 -1.35 2.28
N LEU A 48 -8.67 -1.16 2.71
CA LEU A 48 -7.60 -0.60 1.90
C LEU A 48 -6.52 -1.64 1.60
N VAL A 49 -5.90 -1.52 0.44
CA VAL A 49 -4.62 -2.15 0.13
C VAL A 49 -3.59 -1.04 0.05
N ASP A 50 -2.59 -1.09 0.92
CA ASP A 50 -1.58 -0.07 1.18
C ASP A 50 -2.15 1.28 1.67
N THR A 51 -1.30 2.14 2.23
CA THR A 51 -1.70 3.44 2.79
C THR A 51 -0.92 4.64 2.21
N GLY A 52 0.08 4.38 1.35
CA GLY A 52 0.81 5.40 0.60
C GLY A 52 1.76 6.27 1.44
N GLU A 53 2.19 7.38 0.88
CA GLU A 53 3.09 8.36 1.51
C GLU A 53 2.35 9.26 2.50
N MET A 54 2.98 9.58 3.63
CA MET A 54 2.45 10.50 4.65
C MET A 54 2.31 11.94 4.13
N SER A 55 3.29 12.39 3.32
CA SER A 55 3.39 13.76 2.85
C SER A 55 3.64 13.81 1.34
N PRO A 56 2.64 13.45 0.52
CA PRO A 56 2.80 13.40 -0.93
C PRO A 56 3.05 14.79 -1.53
N ILE A 57 3.96 14.85 -2.50
CA ILE A 57 4.22 16.10 -3.23
C ILE A 57 3.13 16.30 -4.28
N GLN A 58 2.19 17.16 -3.99
CA GLN A 58 1.15 17.61 -4.91
C GLN A 58 1.72 18.70 -5.83
N SER A 59 2.05 18.35 -7.08
CA SER A 59 2.54 19.32 -8.07
C SER A 59 1.86 19.14 -9.43
N PRO A 60 1.54 20.24 -10.15
CA PRO A 60 0.94 20.17 -11.47
C PRO A 60 1.76 19.36 -12.47
N GLU A 61 3.09 19.43 -12.38
CA GLU A 61 4.01 18.70 -13.25
C GLU A 61 3.91 17.19 -13.03
N ARG A 62 3.90 16.75 -11.76
CA ARG A 62 3.78 15.34 -11.41
C ARG A 62 2.38 14.81 -11.74
N GLU A 63 1.33 15.57 -11.42
CA GLU A 63 -0.06 15.23 -11.77
C GLU A 63 -0.24 15.09 -13.28
N SER A 64 0.36 15.99 -14.07
CA SER A 64 0.36 15.90 -15.54
C SER A 64 1.10 14.65 -16.03
N ALA A 65 2.24 14.32 -15.41
CA ALA A 65 3.05 13.17 -15.81
C ALA A 65 2.36 11.84 -15.59
N ILE A 66 1.56 11.71 -14.53
CA ILE A 66 0.79 10.49 -14.21
C ILE A 66 -0.63 10.51 -14.83
N GLY A 67 -1.06 11.63 -15.40
CA GLY A 67 -2.42 11.79 -15.93
C GLY A 67 -3.52 11.76 -14.86
N GLY A 68 -3.20 12.16 -13.62
CA GLY A 68 -4.09 12.05 -12.48
C GLY A 68 -3.80 13.06 -11.37
N LYS A 69 -4.66 13.07 -10.36
CA LYS A 69 -4.54 13.91 -9.16
C LYS A 69 -3.78 13.17 -8.06
N ILE A 70 -2.91 13.88 -7.35
CA ILE A 70 -2.21 13.39 -6.15
C ILE A 70 -3.00 13.91 -4.94
N TYR A 71 -3.29 13.02 -3.99
CA TYR A 71 -4.08 13.34 -2.79
C TYR A 71 -3.26 13.12 -1.53
N THR A 72 -3.55 13.88 -0.47
CA THR A 72 -3.22 13.43 0.88
C THR A 72 -4.09 12.22 1.23
N PHE A 73 -3.75 11.48 2.27
CA PHE A 73 -4.49 10.29 2.69
C PHE A 73 -5.96 10.62 2.95
N GLU A 74 -6.21 11.69 3.72
CA GLU A 74 -7.55 12.14 4.07
C GLU A 74 -8.34 12.63 2.84
N GLU A 75 -7.72 13.41 1.96
CA GLU A 75 -8.36 13.87 0.71
C GLU A 75 -8.74 12.68 -0.18
N GLY A 76 -7.86 11.69 -0.26
CA GLY A 76 -8.09 10.46 -1.02
C GLY A 76 -9.30 9.70 -0.52
N LEU A 77 -9.41 9.46 0.78
CA LEU A 77 -10.54 8.78 1.41
C LEU A 77 -11.85 9.57 1.32
N ALA A 78 -11.78 10.89 1.50
CA ALA A 78 -12.96 11.77 1.48
C ALA A 78 -13.73 11.71 0.14
N ARG A 79 -13.10 11.30 -0.96
CA ARG A 79 -13.76 11.08 -2.26
C ARG A 79 -14.86 10.02 -2.21
N TRP A 80 -14.78 9.10 -1.27
CA TRP A 80 -15.78 8.05 -1.02
C TRP A 80 -16.52 8.26 0.31
N GLY A 81 -16.40 9.47 0.91
CA GLY A 81 -17.05 9.78 2.18
C GLY A 81 -16.42 9.04 3.38
N LEU A 82 -15.19 8.57 3.24
CA LEU A 82 -14.44 7.83 4.26
C LEU A 82 -13.52 8.76 5.04
N THR A 83 -13.22 8.35 6.26
CA THR A 83 -12.15 8.90 7.11
C THR A 83 -11.18 7.78 7.49
N PRO A 84 -9.96 8.10 7.94
CA PRO A 84 -9.03 7.07 8.42
C PRO A 84 -9.61 6.16 9.51
N ASP A 85 -10.40 6.71 10.43
CA ASP A 85 -11.06 5.95 11.50
C ASP A 85 -12.19 5.02 11.01
N ALA A 86 -12.65 5.19 9.76
CA ALA A 86 -13.66 4.35 9.15
C ALA A 86 -13.07 3.10 8.45
N ILE A 87 -11.75 2.98 8.43
CA ILE A 87 -11.07 1.82 7.83
C ILE A 87 -11.08 0.66 8.82
N ASP A 88 -11.64 -0.47 8.40
CA ASP A 88 -11.71 -1.70 9.22
C ASP A 88 -10.52 -2.61 8.97
N VAL A 89 -9.97 -2.59 7.74
CA VAL A 89 -8.88 -3.47 7.31
C VAL A 89 -7.92 -2.73 6.40
N VAL A 90 -6.62 -2.89 6.67
CA VAL A 90 -5.53 -2.57 5.75
C VAL A 90 -4.80 -3.87 5.39
N ILE A 91 -4.48 -4.04 4.12
CA ILE A 91 -3.69 -5.17 3.62
C ILE A 91 -2.45 -4.61 2.95
N HIS A 92 -1.26 -4.90 3.47
CA HIS A 92 -0.04 -4.48 2.83
C HIS A 92 0.42 -5.43 1.75
N THR A 93 0.75 -4.87 0.58
CA THR A 93 1.49 -5.60 -0.45
C THR A 93 2.91 -5.89 0.02
N HIS A 94 3.53 -4.92 0.70
CA HIS A 94 4.83 -5.00 1.37
C HIS A 94 5.00 -3.78 2.29
N LEU A 95 6.08 -3.74 3.10
CA LEU A 95 6.26 -2.70 4.12
C LEU A 95 7.37 -1.67 3.78
N HIS A 96 7.61 -1.36 2.50
CA HIS A 96 8.36 -0.16 2.19
C HIS A 96 7.58 1.09 2.61
N ASN A 97 8.27 2.11 3.05
CA ASN A 97 7.70 3.30 3.65
C ASN A 97 6.57 3.94 2.82
N ASP A 98 6.72 4.03 1.51
CA ASP A 98 5.72 4.60 0.62
C ASP A 98 4.43 3.76 0.47
N HIS A 99 4.32 2.64 1.18
CA HIS A 99 3.14 1.77 1.25
C HIS A 99 2.47 1.74 2.63
N CYS A 100 3.16 2.15 3.72
CA CYS A 100 2.69 2.02 5.10
C CYS A 100 2.73 3.30 5.94
N GLU A 101 3.14 4.44 5.39
CA GLU A 101 3.34 5.67 6.16
C GLU A 101 2.08 6.28 6.80
N ASN A 102 0.87 5.86 6.41
CA ASN A 102 -0.38 6.36 7.02
C ASN A 102 -1.09 5.34 7.92
N ASP A 103 -0.46 4.22 8.26
CA ASP A 103 -1.05 3.17 9.09
C ASP A 103 -1.51 3.68 10.46
N TYR A 104 -0.70 4.54 11.10
CA TYR A 104 -1.00 5.15 12.39
C TYR A 104 -2.31 5.95 12.43
N LYS A 105 -2.85 6.34 11.26
CA LYS A 105 -4.12 7.03 11.13
C LYS A 105 -5.32 6.07 11.14
N CYS A 106 -5.10 4.80 10.77
CA CYS A 106 -6.14 3.77 10.68
C CYS A 106 -6.30 3.04 12.02
N ARG A 107 -6.66 3.78 13.07
CA ARG A 107 -6.64 3.31 14.47
C ARG A 107 -7.58 2.14 14.76
N ASN A 108 -8.61 1.97 13.96
CA ASN A 108 -9.61 0.90 14.14
C ASN A 108 -9.32 -0.33 13.24
N ALA A 109 -8.36 -0.22 12.33
CA ALA A 109 -8.10 -1.24 11.33
C ALA A 109 -7.34 -2.44 11.89
N LEU A 110 -7.65 -3.62 11.36
CA LEU A 110 -6.76 -4.78 11.40
C LEU A 110 -5.80 -4.66 10.21
N ILE A 111 -4.49 -4.81 10.45
CA ILE A 111 -3.45 -4.58 9.45
C ILE A 111 -2.75 -5.89 9.12
N TYR A 112 -2.93 -6.37 7.90
CA TYR A 112 -2.34 -7.62 7.40
C TYR A 112 -1.00 -7.35 6.73
N ALA A 113 0.04 -8.06 7.17
CA ALA A 113 1.36 -8.04 6.55
C ALA A 113 1.98 -9.45 6.56
N HIS A 114 2.90 -9.71 5.63
CA HIS A 114 3.61 -10.98 5.58
C HIS A 114 4.70 -11.04 6.66
N ALA A 115 4.93 -12.23 7.23
CA ALA A 115 5.91 -12.44 8.30
C ALA A 115 7.33 -12.00 7.90
N GLN A 116 7.73 -12.18 6.65
CA GLN A 116 9.06 -11.76 6.17
C GLN A 116 9.19 -10.24 6.06
N GLU A 117 8.11 -9.51 5.76
CA GLU A 117 8.13 -8.03 5.77
C GLU A 117 8.39 -7.50 7.17
N LEU A 118 7.75 -8.11 8.21
CA LEU A 118 8.02 -7.74 9.59
C LEU A 118 9.45 -8.07 10.01
N ALA A 119 9.98 -9.19 9.59
CA ALA A 119 11.37 -9.52 9.86
C ALA A 119 12.34 -8.49 9.25
N HIS A 120 12.04 -8.02 8.03
CA HIS A 120 12.85 -7.01 7.34
C HIS A 120 12.70 -5.61 7.94
N ILE A 121 11.52 -5.22 8.43
CA ILE A 121 11.34 -3.89 9.03
C ILE A 121 12.07 -3.77 10.37
N HIS A 122 12.15 -4.87 11.15
CA HIS A 122 12.88 -4.91 12.43
C HIS A 122 14.40 -5.13 12.28
N ASP A 123 14.85 -5.75 11.19
CA ASP A 123 16.28 -5.96 10.89
C ASP A 123 16.53 -5.70 9.40
N PRO A 124 16.43 -4.45 8.96
CA PRO A 124 16.53 -4.11 7.55
C PRO A 124 17.97 -4.28 7.04
N HIS A 125 18.10 -4.73 5.80
CA HIS A 125 19.40 -4.75 5.14
C HIS A 125 19.98 -3.33 5.09
N PRO A 126 21.27 -3.10 5.44
CA PRO A 126 21.87 -1.76 5.54
C PRO A 126 21.78 -0.88 4.27
N LEU A 127 21.54 -1.48 3.12
CA LEU A 127 21.37 -0.78 1.86
C LEU A 127 19.88 -0.56 1.50
N ASP A 128 18.96 -1.08 2.29
CA ASP A 128 17.52 -0.91 2.06
C ASP A 128 16.92 0.08 3.07
N PHE A 129 17.10 1.36 2.78
CA PHE A 129 16.60 2.49 3.58
C PHE A 129 15.08 2.69 3.50
N ARG A 130 14.36 1.83 2.78
CA ARG A 130 12.92 1.93 2.59
C ARG A 130 12.11 1.29 3.72
N TYR A 131 12.74 0.44 4.53
CA TYR A 131 12.14 -0.11 5.74
C TYR A 131 12.44 0.81 6.94
N LEU A 132 11.39 1.33 7.57
CA LEU A 132 11.47 2.21 8.74
C LEU A 132 10.55 1.68 9.83
N GLU A 133 11.13 1.21 10.91
CA GLU A 133 10.43 0.57 12.04
C GLU A 133 9.35 1.46 12.66
N ASP A 134 9.61 2.76 12.74
CA ASP A 134 8.69 3.77 13.31
C ASP A 134 7.25 3.70 12.72
N TYR A 135 7.08 3.21 11.49
CA TYR A 135 5.76 3.13 10.86
C TYR A 135 4.94 1.92 11.29
N ILE A 136 5.55 0.89 11.84
CA ILE A 136 4.86 -0.33 12.27
C ILE A 136 4.77 -0.45 13.81
N GLU A 137 5.61 0.29 14.54
CA GLU A 137 5.69 0.22 15.99
C GLU A 137 4.33 0.48 16.66
N ASP A 138 3.66 1.57 16.33
CA ASP A 138 2.31 1.89 16.83
C ASP A 138 1.29 0.78 16.54
N VAL A 139 1.38 0.18 15.35
CA VAL A 139 0.46 -0.89 14.89
C VAL A 139 0.67 -2.16 15.71
N GLU A 140 1.92 -2.51 16.03
CA GLU A 140 2.26 -3.66 16.86
C GLU A 140 1.83 -3.43 18.31
N GLU A 141 2.17 -2.27 18.89
CA GLU A 141 1.82 -1.91 20.26
C GLU A 141 0.31 -1.90 20.51
N ASN A 142 -0.46 -1.45 19.52
CA ASN A 142 -1.92 -1.42 19.57
C ASN A 142 -2.58 -2.77 19.28
N GLY A 143 -1.81 -3.82 18.94
CA GLY A 143 -2.31 -5.16 18.66
C GLY A 143 -3.16 -5.27 17.37
N GLN A 144 -2.98 -4.32 16.44
CA GLN A 144 -3.70 -4.26 15.17
C GLN A 144 -3.18 -5.28 14.15
N LEU A 145 -1.92 -5.71 14.29
CA LEU A 145 -1.23 -6.53 13.29
C LEU A 145 -1.81 -7.94 13.17
N ARG A 146 -1.91 -8.41 11.93
CA ARG A 146 -2.32 -9.75 11.53
C ARG A 146 -1.29 -10.34 10.58
N ILE A 147 -0.49 -11.27 11.10
CA ILE A 147 0.63 -11.87 10.37
C ILE A 147 0.13 -12.96 9.42
N VAL A 148 0.59 -12.89 8.16
CA VAL A 148 0.37 -13.90 7.13
C VAL A 148 1.70 -14.58 6.81
N SER A 149 1.70 -15.92 6.76
CA SER A 149 2.90 -16.71 6.44
C SER A 149 2.68 -17.69 5.28
N GLU A 150 1.45 -17.77 4.78
CA GLU A 150 1.05 -18.70 3.72
C GLU A 150 -0.11 -18.12 2.91
N ASP A 151 -0.32 -18.64 1.71
CA ASP A 151 -1.45 -18.28 0.88
C ASP A 151 -2.77 -18.61 1.57
N ARG A 152 -3.66 -17.64 1.68
CA ARG A 152 -4.96 -17.85 2.34
C ARG A 152 -6.00 -16.82 1.96
N GLU A 153 -7.25 -17.19 2.05
CA GLU A 153 -8.36 -16.24 2.09
C GLU A 153 -8.39 -15.58 3.48
N VAL A 154 -8.36 -14.24 3.51
CA VAL A 154 -8.38 -13.46 4.75
C VAL A 154 -9.74 -12.82 5.01
N LEU A 155 -10.50 -12.56 3.96
CA LEU A 155 -11.86 -12.05 3.98
C LEU A 155 -12.65 -12.70 2.83
N PRO A 156 -13.99 -12.82 2.92
CA PRO A 156 -14.78 -13.39 1.84
C PRO A 156 -14.51 -12.70 0.49
N GLY A 157 -13.94 -13.42 -0.47
CA GLY A 157 -13.59 -12.91 -1.80
C GLY A 157 -12.24 -12.15 -1.85
N ILE A 158 -11.43 -12.17 -0.78
CA ILE A 158 -10.08 -11.61 -0.77
C ILE A 158 -9.09 -12.67 -0.30
N ARG A 159 -8.17 -13.03 -1.19
CA ARG A 159 -7.10 -13.98 -0.93
C ARG A 159 -5.74 -13.33 -1.07
N LEU A 160 -4.84 -13.60 -0.14
CA LEU A 160 -3.44 -13.20 -0.19
C LEU A 160 -2.61 -14.34 -0.74
N MET A 161 -1.73 -14.00 -1.67
CA MET A 161 -0.80 -14.94 -2.29
C MET A 161 0.63 -14.41 -2.13
N HIS A 162 1.53 -15.21 -1.57
CA HIS A 162 2.92 -14.85 -1.42
C HIS A 162 3.61 -14.81 -2.79
N THR A 163 4.13 -13.64 -3.14
CA THR A 163 4.80 -13.37 -4.42
C THR A 163 6.12 -12.63 -4.18
N PRO A 164 7.18 -13.33 -3.77
CA PRO A 164 8.47 -12.73 -3.37
C PRO A 164 9.28 -12.27 -4.59
N VAL A 165 8.92 -11.13 -5.17
CA VAL A 165 9.55 -10.57 -6.36
C VAL A 165 10.25 -9.24 -6.05
N HIS A 166 9.51 -8.26 -5.54
CA HIS A 166 10.01 -6.93 -5.19
C HIS A 166 10.64 -6.91 -3.80
N THR A 167 10.01 -7.60 -2.86
CA THR A 167 10.51 -7.91 -1.52
C THR A 167 10.32 -9.38 -1.23
N GLU A 168 11.01 -9.91 -0.22
CA GLU A 168 10.90 -11.34 0.15
C GLU A 168 9.54 -11.69 0.74
N GLY A 169 8.85 -10.74 1.39
CA GLY A 169 7.53 -10.91 1.96
C GLY A 169 6.39 -10.36 1.08
N GLY A 170 6.68 -9.99 -0.17
CA GLY A 170 5.71 -9.39 -1.06
C GLY A 170 4.44 -10.23 -1.25
N LEU A 171 3.27 -9.58 -1.14
CA LEU A 171 1.95 -10.19 -1.31
C LEU A 171 1.24 -9.66 -2.56
N SER A 172 0.62 -10.57 -3.30
CA SER A 172 -0.42 -10.23 -4.26
C SER A 172 -1.79 -10.37 -3.61
N VAL A 173 -2.62 -9.34 -3.74
CA VAL A 173 -4.00 -9.32 -3.24
C VAL A 173 -4.93 -9.70 -4.37
N ILE A 174 -5.57 -10.87 -4.24
CA ILE A 174 -6.52 -11.39 -5.23
C ILE A 174 -7.92 -11.07 -4.75
N VAL A 175 -8.67 -10.35 -5.57
CA VAL A 175 -9.98 -9.79 -5.23
C VAL A 175 -11.03 -10.31 -6.19
N ASP A 176 -12.11 -10.88 -5.66
CA ASP A 176 -13.25 -11.28 -6.47
C ASP A 176 -14.05 -10.03 -6.88
N THR A 177 -14.17 -9.79 -8.18
CA THR A 177 -14.92 -8.66 -8.74
C THR A 177 -16.16 -9.14 -9.51
N ALA A 178 -17.15 -8.27 -9.62
CA ALA A 178 -18.38 -8.57 -10.38
C ALA A 178 -18.24 -8.32 -11.90
N GLU A 179 -17.12 -8.67 -12.52
CA GLU A 179 -16.60 -8.36 -13.86
C GLU A 179 -15.74 -7.10 -13.93
#